data_ba54fb18cc8068c8fbd92b9574b76abb
#
_entry.id   ba54fb18cc8068c8fbd92b9574b76abb
#
_cell.length_a   1.000
_cell.length_b   1.000
_cell.length_c   1.000
_cell.angle_alpha   90.00
_cell.angle_beta   90.00
_cell.angle_gamma   90.00
#
_symmetry.space_group_name_H-M   'P 1'
#
loop_
_entity.id
_entity.type
_entity.pdbx_description
1 polymer ?
#
loop_
_entity_poly.entity_id
_entity_poly.type
_entity_poly.pdbx_seq_one_letter_code
_entity_poly.pdbx_strand_id
1 'polypeptide(L)'
;MFTCCSCPAPLPTSPFPTNSKRQGTSPQIGIGGHATIGGLGPQSRELGTAADQVVGCEVVLANSSIIYASPTSYPDVFFAMRGAGASFGVVTKLDFRTAPEPGEMVLYEYNITLGDAATLASAFKAWNNLVSEPELSWKFTSVLTVFDGGMSISGTYFGGRPEFDTLNLAGVLPGVADLKVSVTNSFVGAVGEWANDLLLKIGGGIPAAFYSKSLSFSPTTTLTDEAIDAMFEYFDKADKGGALAWFVIFNLVGGQINAIPLDDAAYSLRDSLYQLQSYAISLLPPVSQKTKDFLNGVNELIEGYVPGARGAYPGYVDPDLPDGQEQYWGANLPRLERIKAEVDPTDLFHNPQSVRPAEA
;
A
#
# COMPACT_ATOMS: atom_id res chain seq x y z
N MET A 1 7.04 8.79 -20.07
CA MET A 1 7.63 9.92 -19.31
C MET A 1 6.50 10.91 -19.02
N PHE A 2 5.76 10.67 -17.95
CA PHE A 2 4.67 11.56 -17.55
C PHE A 2 5.16 12.47 -16.44
N THR A 3 5.31 13.73 -16.77
CA THR A 3 5.65 14.78 -15.82
C THR A 3 4.39 15.12 -15.04
N CYS A 4 4.35 14.76 -13.78
CA CYS A 4 3.31 15.21 -12.86
C CYS A 4 3.45 16.71 -12.68
N CYS A 5 2.47 17.50 -13.13
CA CYS A 5 2.41 18.94 -12.88
C CYS A 5 2.30 19.19 -11.36
N SER A 6 3.38 19.59 -10.74
CA SER A 6 3.38 20.17 -9.41
C SER A 6 2.82 21.58 -9.49
N CYS A 7 1.56 21.80 -9.12
CA CYS A 7 1.06 23.13 -8.81
C CYS A 7 1.46 23.47 -7.37
N PRO A 8 2.27 24.50 -7.13
CA PRO A 8 2.45 25.05 -5.81
C PRO A 8 1.24 25.95 -5.51
N ALA A 9 0.23 25.44 -4.81
CA ALA A 9 -0.77 26.30 -4.21
C ALA A 9 -0.19 26.89 -2.92
N PRO A 10 -0.30 28.20 -2.69
CA PRO A 10 0.11 28.80 -1.42
C PRO A 10 -0.79 28.24 -0.30
N LEU A 11 -0.15 27.83 0.80
CA LEU A 11 -0.85 27.38 2.01
C LEU A 11 -1.76 28.50 2.52
N PRO A 12 -3.05 28.29 2.71
CA PRO A 12 -3.91 29.27 3.34
C PRO A 12 -3.56 29.35 4.84
N THR A 13 -3.15 30.52 5.29
CA THR A 13 -3.08 30.87 6.70
C THR A 13 -4.50 31.09 7.24
N SER A 14 -5.17 30.05 7.73
CA SER A 14 -6.49 30.16 8.35
C SER A 14 -6.60 29.17 9.50
N PRO A 15 -7.14 29.56 10.66
CA PRO A 15 -7.38 28.69 11.79
C PRO A 15 -8.69 27.89 11.57
N PHE A 16 -8.69 27.00 10.59
CA PHE A 16 -9.75 25.99 10.48
C PHE A 16 -9.35 24.77 11.30
N PRO A 17 -10.31 24.06 11.91
CA PRO A 17 -10.03 22.78 12.55
C PRO A 17 -9.31 21.90 11.50
N THR A 18 -8.14 21.43 11.85
CA THR A 18 -7.31 20.58 10.99
C THR A 18 -8.04 19.25 10.84
N ASN A 19 -8.78 19.12 9.74
CA ASN A 19 -9.35 17.86 9.36
C ASN A 19 -8.23 17.00 8.78
N SER A 20 -7.96 15.84 9.36
CA SER A 20 -6.96 14.92 8.87
C SER A 20 -7.36 14.43 7.47
N LYS A 21 -6.51 14.71 6.48
CA LYS A 21 -6.62 14.12 5.15
C LYS A 21 -5.87 12.79 5.18
N ARG A 22 -6.47 11.76 4.63
CA ARG A 22 -5.81 10.46 4.52
C ARG A 22 -4.66 10.56 3.55
N GLN A 23 -3.47 10.31 4.04
CA GLN A 23 -2.23 10.48 3.29
C GLN A 23 -1.45 9.17 3.29
N GLY A 24 -0.74 8.90 2.19
CA GLY A 24 0.37 7.96 2.20
C GLY A 24 1.50 8.49 3.08
N THR A 25 2.49 7.66 3.35
CA THR A 25 3.63 7.99 4.22
C THR A 25 4.70 8.84 3.51
N SER A 26 4.77 8.80 2.18
CA SER A 26 5.77 9.54 1.40
C SER A 26 5.26 10.92 0.97
N PRO A 27 6.04 11.99 1.18
CA PRO A 27 5.64 13.35 0.81
C PRO A 27 5.55 13.59 -0.71
N GLN A 28 6.11 12.70 -1.53
CA GLN A 28 6.05 12.78 -2.99
C GLN A 28 4.77 12.16 -3.59
N ILE A 29 3.98 11.42 -2.82
CA ILE A 29 2.75 10.80 -3.30
C ILE A 29 1.65 11.87 -3.44
N GLY A 30 1.25 12.14 -4.68
CA GLY A 30 0.13 13.03 -4.97
C GLY A 30 -1.22 12.39 -4.66
N ILE A 31 -2.10 13.11 -3.96
CA ILE A 31 -3.42 12.60 -3.55
C ILE A 31 -4.29 12.17 -4.75
N GLY A 32 -4.16 12.80 -5.90
CA GLY A 32 -4.92 12.48 -7.11
C GLY A 32 -4.69 11.04 -7.57
N GLY A 33 -3.43 10.64 -7.74
CA GLY A 33 -3.08 9.25 -8.07
C GLY A 33 -3.41 8.29 -6.93
N HIS A 34 -3.06 8.68 -5.70
CA HIS A 34 -3.26 7.85 -4.52
C HIS A 34 -4.74 7.45 -4.31
N ALA A 35 -5.66 8.42 -4.36
CA ALA A 35 -7.08 8.16 -4.13
C ALA A 35 -7.78 7.43 -5.28
N THR A 36 -7.23 7.46 -6.49
CA THR A 36 -7.84 6.80 -7.65
C THR A 36 -7.45 5.33 -7.84
N ILE A 37 -6.49 4.84 -7.03
CA ILE A 37 -6.05 3.43 -7.05
C ILE A 37 -6.34 2.68 -5.74
N GLY A 38 -7.08 3.27 -4.81
CA GLY A 38 -7.30 2.80 -3.45
C GLY A 38 -6.69 3.77 -2.45
N GLY A 39 -5.38 3.77 -2.30
CA GLY A 39 -4.67 4.67 -1.41
C GLY A 39 -4.58 4.14 0.02
N LEU A 40 -3.53 3.36 0.27
CA LEU A 40 -3.20 2.81 1.59
C LEU A 40 -2.35 3.80 2.38
N GLY A 41 -2.61 3.91 3.65
CA GLY A 41 -1.85 4.75 4.57
C GLY A 41 -2.05 4.33 6.03
N PRO A 42 -1.37 4.98 6.98
CA PRO A 42 -1.38 4.56 8.38
C PRO A 42 -2.79 4.45 8.99
N GLN A 43 -3.74 5.33 8.59
CA GLN A 43 -5.11 5.29 9.11
C GLN A 43 -6.05 4.34 8.35
N SER A 44 -5.57 3.59 7.37
CA SER A 44 -6.47 2.81 6.50
C SER A 44 -7.19 1.69 7.26
N ARG A 45 -6.58 1.12 8.30
CA ARG A 45 -7.24 0.12 9.14
C ARG A 45 -8.45 0.66 9.91
N GLU A 46 -8.36 1.89 10.34
CA GLU A 46 -9.43 2.54 11.13
C GLU A 46 -10.50 3.19 10.24
N LEU A 47 -10.09 3.68 9.10
CA LEU A 47 -10.93 4.59 8.30
C LEU A 47 -11.22 4.09 6.87
N GLY A 48 -10.65 2.98 6.40
CA GLY A 48 -10.68 2.53 5.00
C GLY A 48 -9.60 3.20 4.14
N THR A 49 -9.59 2.93 2.84
CA THR A 49 -8.65 3.52 1.89
C THR A 49 -8.95 4.99 1.60
N ALA A 50 -8.04 5.72 0.95
CA ALA A 50 -8.30 7.09 0.50
C ALA A 50 -9.48 7.14 -0.51
N ALA A 51 -9.60 6.14 -1.37
CA ALA A 51 -10.72 6.00 -2.32
C ALA A 51 -12.09 5.91 -1.62
N ASP A 52 -12.15 5.27 -0.45
CA ASP A 52 -13.40 5.14 0.33
C ASP A 52 -13.87 6.47 0.92
N GLN A 53 -13.00 7.47 0.91
CA GLN A 53 -13.32 8.80 1.40
C GLN A 53 -13.69 9.78 0.29
N VAL A 54 -13.51 9.42 -0.97
CA VAL A 54 -13.99 10.20 -2.09
C VAL A 54 -15.51 10.15 -2.10
N VAL A 55 -16.15 11.30 -2.08
CA VAL A 55 -17.62 11.47 -2.13
C VAL A 55 -18.10 11.99 -3.48
N GLY A 56 -17.19 12.48 -4.31
CA GLY A 56 -17.43 12.91 -5.68
C GLY A 56 -16.13 13.32 -6.36
N CYS A 57 -16.13 13.31 -7.69
CA CYS A 57 -14.99 13.74 -8.48
C CYS A 57 -15.43 14.36 -9.80
N GLU A 58 -14.69 15.38 -10.26
CA GLU A 58 -14.79 15.89 -11.63
C GLU A 58 -13.79 15.14 -12.50
N VAL A 59 -14.27 14.65 -13.65
CA VAL A 59 -13.52 13.78 -14.55
C VAL A 59 -13.67 14.26 -15.98
N VAL A 60 -12.55 14.34 -16.70
CA VAL A 60 -12.52 14.50 -18.15
C VAL A 60 -12.48 13.12 -18.79
N LEU A 61 -13.51 12.76 -19.56
CA LEU A 61 -13.65 11.48 -20.24
C LEU A 61 -12.97 11.46 -21.62
N ALA A 62 -12.88 10.28 -22.23
CA ALA A 62 -12.24 10.08 -23.54
C ALA A 62 -12.86 10.91 -24.68
N ASN A 63 -14.16 11.20 -24.60
CA ASN A 63 -14.88 12.05 -25.54
C ASN A 63 -14.74 13.56 -25.25
N SER A 64 -13.82 13.96 -24.37
CA SER A 64 -13.58 15.34 -23.93
C SER A 64 -14.70 15.96 -23.09
N SER A 65 -15.74 15.22 -22.73
CA SER A 65 -16.74 15.73 -21.79
C SER A 65 -16.20 15.82 -20.38
N ILE A 66 -16.64 16.86 -19.66
CA ILE A 66 -16.31 17.03 -18.25
C ILE A 66 -17.58 16.69 -17.47
N ILE A 67 -17.48 15.70 -16.59
CA ILE A 67 -18.59 15.23 -15.77
C ILE A 67 -18.25 15.34 -14.29
N TYR A 68 -19.28 15.41 -13.45
CA TYR A 68 -19.14 15.22 -12.01
C TYR A 68 -19.74 13.87 -11.63
N ALA A 69 -18.88 12.95 -11.22
CA ALA A 69 -19.24 11.60 -10.81
C ALA A 69 -19.41 11.50 -9.28
N SER A 70 -20.51 10.88 -8.86
CA SER A 70 -20.86 10.68 -7.45
C SER A 70 -21.79 9.46 -7.32
N PRO A 71 -22.20 9.04 -6.11
CA PRO A 71 -23.15 7.92 -5.95
C PRO A 71 -24.49 8.10 -6.69
N THR A 72 -24.88 9.34 -6.98
CA THR A 72 -26.18 9.68 -7.62
C THR A 72 -26.02 10.24 -9.04
N SER A 73 -24.81 10.49 -9.50
CA SER A 73 -24.50 11.01 -10.83
C SER A 73 -23.33 10.23 -11.42
N TYR A 74 -23.51 9.61 -12.57
CA TYR A 74 -22.52 8.73 -13.19
C TYR A 74 -21.95 7.69 -12.21
N PRO A 75 -22.81 6.88 -11.52
CA PRO A 75 -22.39 6.02 -10.42
C PRO A 75 -21.36 4.96 -10.84
N ASP A 76 -21.39 4.47 -12.08
CA ASP A 76 -20.43 3.51 -12.59
C ASP A 76 -19.06 4.14 -12.84
N VAL A 77 -19.01 5.36 -13.38
CA VAL A 77 -17.73 6.09 -13.46
C VAL A 77 -17.20 6.38 -12.06
N PHE A 78 -18.07 6.78 -11.12
CA PHE A 78 -17.68 7.01 -9.73
C PHE A 78 -17.11 5.75 -9.06
N PHE A 79 -17.71 4.59 -9.32
CA PHE A 79 -17.17 3.29 -8.89
C PHE A 79 -15.77 3.06 -9.46
N ALA A 80 -15.59 3.21 -10.78
CA ALA A 80 -14.34 2.97 -11.50
C ALA A 80 -13.22 3.90 -11.03
N MET A 81 -13.53 5.19 -10.78
CA MET A 81 -12.55 6.17 -10.31
C MET A 81 -11.98 5.86 -8.92
N ARG A 82 -12.64 5.03 -8.13
CA ARG A 82 -12.22 4.64 -6.77
C ARG A 82 -11.49 3.28 -6.74
N GLY A 83 -10.44 3.14 -7.53
CA GLY A 83 -9.58 1.93 -7.58
C GLY A 83 -8.97 1.62 -8.94
N ALA A 84 -9.54 2.18 -10.03
CA ALA A 84 -9.07 1.96 -11.40
C ALA A 84 -9.02 3.26 -12.23
N GLY A 85 -8.98 4.42 -11.57
CA GLY A 85 -9.25 5.73 -12.19
C GLY A 85 -8.38 6.06 -13.40
N ALA A 86 -7.12 5.67 -13.42
CA ALA A 86 -6.20 5.91 -14.54
C ALA A 86 -6.65 5.29 -15.87
N SER A 87 -7.55 4.28 -15.82
CA SER A 87 -8.09 3.61 -17.01
C SER A 87 -9.32 4.31 -17.60
N PHE A 88 -9.89 5.33 -16.94
CA PHE A 88 -11.21 5.85 -17.30
C PHE A 88 -11.24 7.36 -17.61
N GLY A 89 -10.26 8.12 -17.14
CA GLY A 89 -10.26 9.54 -17.38
C GLY A 89 -9.22 10.30 -16.56
N VAL A 90 -9.23 11.63 -16.75
CA VAL A 90 -8.37 12.54 -15.99
C VAL A 90 -9.20 13.21 -14.89
N VAL A 91 -8.83 12.97 -13.64
CA VAL A 91 -9.47 13.64 -12.49
C VAL A 91 -8.90 15.05 -12.36
N THR A 92 -9.81 16.02 -12.35
CA THR A 92 -9.47 17.44 -12.16
C THR A 92 -9.85 17.94 -10.77
N LYS A 93 -10.80 17.27 -10.09
CA LYS A 93 -11.22 17.59 -8.73
C LYS A 93 -11.62 16.34 -7.97
N LEU A 94 -11.27 16.29 -6.70
CA LEU A 94 -11.72 15.26 -5.74
C LEU A 94 -12.38 15.94 -4.54
N ASP A 95 -13.57 15.50 -4.18
CA ASP A 95 -14.24 15.88 -2.96
C ASP A 95 -14.14 14.72 -1.95
N PHE A 96 -13.63 15.01 -0.75
CA PHE A 96 -13.36 14.01 0.29
C PHE A 96 -14.24 14.22 1.52
N ARG A 97 -14.68 13.12 2.10
CA ARG A 97 -15.08 13.09 3.50
C ARG A 97 -13.81 13.17 4.36
N THR A 98 -13.81 14.03 5.35
CA THR A 98 -12.72 14.15 6.30
C THR A 98 -13.12 13.59 7.66
N ALA A 99 -12.18 13.05 8.42
CA ALA A 99 -12.34 12.66 9.81
C ALA A 99 -11.77 13.76 10.71
N PRO A 100 -12.20 13.84 11.98
CA PRO A 100 -11.52 14.65 12.99
C PRO A 100 -10.04 14.26 13.09
N GLU A 101 -9.20 15.20 13.49
CA GLU A 101 -7.80 14.90 13.80
C GLU A 101 -7.75 13.85 14.92
N PRO A 102 -6.92 12.78 14.78
CA PRO A 102 -6.67 11.86 15.88
C PRO A 102 -6.12 12.65 17.09
N GLY A 103 -6.50 12.27 18.27
CA GLY A 103 -5.93 12.82 19.50
C GLY A 103 -4.50 12.33 19.72
N GLU A 104 -4.26 11.72 20.88
CA GLU A 104 -2.96 11.11 21.16
C GLU A 104 -2.67 9.96 20.21
N MET A 105 -1.43 9.89 19.74
CA MET A 105 -0.91 8.83 18.88
C MET A 105 0.43 8.35 19.44
N VAL A 106 0.67 7.05 19.35
CA VAL A 106 1.93 6.42 19.74
C VAL A 106 2.63 5.91 18.50
N LEU A 107 3.79 6.47 18.19
CA LEU A 107 4.66 5.98 17.12
C LEU A 107 5.67 5.01 17.72
N TYR A 108 5.91 3.89 17.03
CA TYR A 108 6.87 2.90 17.49
C TYR A 108 7.75 2.42 16.34
N GLU A 109 8.98 2.08 16.66
CA GLU A 109 9.97 1.52 15.75
C GLU A 109 10.81 0.48 16.49
N TYR A 110 10.92 -0.70 15.89
CA TYR A 110 11.71 -1.82 16.35
C TYR A 110 12.64 -2.26 15.24
N ASN A 111 13.94 -2.18 15.47
CA ASN A 111 14.96 -2.46 14.47
C ASN A 111 15.84 -3.62 14.89
N ILE A 112 16.02 -4.59 13.99
CA ILE A 112 17.06 -5.62 14.08
C ILE A 112 18.07 -5.33 12.97
N THR A 113 19.29 -4.98 13.36
CA THR A 113 20.40 -4.78 12.44
C THR A 113 21.40 -5.93 12.61
N LEU A 114 21.90 -6.46 11.49
CA LEU A 114 22.89 -7.54 11.47
C LEU A 114 22.40 -8.85 12.13
N GLY A 115 21.12 -9.17 11.97
CA GLY A 115 20.56 -10.45 12.37
C GLY A 115 20.87 -11.55 11.36
N ASP A 116 21.13 -12.78 11.84
CA ASP A 116 21.14 -13.95 10.98
C ASP A 116 19.72 -14.33 10.54
N ALA A 117 19.60 -15.20 9.53
CA ALA A 117 18.31 -15.62 8.98
C ALA A 117 17.36 -16.18 10.06
N ALA A 118 17.88 -16.93 11.04
CA ALA A 118 17.05 -17.51 12.10
C ALA A 118 16.51 -16.45 13.07
N THR A 119 17.34 -15.48 13.43
CA THR A 119 16.93 -14.34 14.28
C THR A 119 15.86 -13.51 13.60
N LEU A 120 16.03 -13.18 12.32
CA LEU A 120 15.07 -12.41 11.55
C LEU A 120 13.75 -13.18 11.33
N ALA A 121 13.84 -14.49 11.02
CA ALA A 121 12.67 -15.36 10.90
C ALA A 121 11.88 -15.44 12.22
N SER A 122 12.57 -15.57 13.36
CA SER A 122 11.93 -15.60 14.68
C SER A 122 11.12 -14.32 14.97
N ALA A 123 11.72 -13.16 14.67
CA ALA A 123 11.04 -11.88 14.86
C ALA A 123 9.87 -11.70 13.88
N PHE A 124 10.00 -12.16 12.63
CA PHE A 124 8.90 -12.15 11.67
C PHE A 124 7.74 -13.04 12.13
N LYS A 125 8.00 -14.26 12.61
CA LYS A 125 6.97 -15.18 13.15
C LYS A 125 6.23 -14.54 14.32
N ALA A 126 6.94 -13.90 15.23
CA ALA A 126 6.32 -13.19 16.35
C ALA A 126 5.41 -12.03 15.86
N TRP A 127 5.86 -11.26 14.88
CA TRP A 127 5.05 -10.22 14.24
C TRP A 127 3.84 -10.82 13.50
N ASN A 128 4.03 -11.88 12.72
CA ASN A 128 2.97 -12.54 11.97
C ASN A 128 1.87 -13.07 12.91
N ASN A 129 2.24 -13.66 14.03
CA ASN A 129 1.30 -14.11 15.05
C ASN A 129 0.54 -12.93 15.66
N LEU A 130 1.22 -11.84 16.03
CA LEU A 130 0.58 -10.64 16.58
C LEU A 130 -0.44 -10.04 15.62
N VAL A 131 -0.08 -9.88 14.36
CA VAL A 131 -0.99 -9.22 13.39
C VAL A 131 -2.12 -10.12 12.93
N SER A 132 -2.02 -11.43 13.16
CA SER A 132 -3.06 -12.41 12.87
C SER A 132 -4.10 -12.55 13.99
N GLU A 133 -3.92 -11.89 15.14
CA GLU A 133 -4.89 -11.91 16.22
C GLU A 133 -6.21 -11.26 15.80
N PRO A 134 -7.35 -11.98 15.82
CA PRO A 134 -8.64 -11.47 15.35
C PRO A 134 -9.12 -10.22 16.08
N GLU A 135 -8.75 -10.10 17.36
CA GLU A 135 -9.16 -8.99 18.24
C GLU A 135 -8.17 -7.81 18.19
N LEU A 136 -7.14 -7.87 17.32
CA LEU A 136 -6.17 -6.78 17.22
C LEU A 136 -6.85 -5.48 16.81
N SER A 137 -6.71 -4.46 17.65
CA SER A 137 -7.36 -3.16 17.47
C SER A 137 -7.07 -2.57 16.07
N TRP A 138 -8.09 -2.03 15.42
CA TRP A 138 -7.92 -1.32 14.13
C TRP A 138 -7.12 -0.03 14.26
N LYS A 139 -6.96 0.49 15.49
CA LYS A 139 -6.07 1.62 15.78
C LYS A 139 -4.58 1.26 15.66
N PHE A 140 -4.24 -0.04 15.72
CA PHE A 140 -2.86 -0.51 15.57
C PHE A 140 -2.51 -0.65 14.09
N THR A 141 -1.45 0.00 13.67
CA THR A 141 -0.88 -0.15 12.33
C THR A 141 0.54 -0.64 12.40
N SER A 142 0.97 -1.40 11.43
CA SER A 142 2.30 -1.97 11.41
C SER A 142 2.81 -2.17 9.99
N VAL A 143 4.07 -1.87 9.80
CA VAL A 143 4.82 -2.17 8.59
C VAL A 143 6.07 -2.93 9.00
N LEU A 144 6.24 -4.13 8.46
CA LEU A 144 7.48 -4.89 8.61
C LEU A 144 8.26 -4.78 7.30
N THR A 145 9.50 -4.36 7.38
CA THR A 145 10.40 -4.20 6.23
C THR A 145 11.65 -5.05 6.43
N VAL A 146 11.89 -5.98 5.51
CA VAL A 146 13.13 -6.75 5.41
C VAL A 146 14.02 -6.08 4.38
N PHE A 147 15.31 -5.95 4.70
CA PHE A 147 16.34 -5.39 3.82
C PHE A 147 17.66 -6.13 4.03
N ASP A 148 18.68 -5.78 3.31
CA ASP A 148 19.97 -6.50 3.36
C ASP A 148 20.57 -6.49 4.76
N GLY A 149 20.61 -7.66 5.39
CA GLY A 149 21.16 -7.89 6.74
C GLY A 149 20.31 -7.36 7.91
N GLY A 150 19.04 -6.99 7.68
CA GLY A 150 18.22 -6.46 8.77
C GLY A 150 16.71 -6.47 8.53
N MET A 151 15.99 -6.04 9.56
CA MET A 151 14.55 -5.90 9.55
C MET A 151 14.12 -4.74 10.44
N SER A 152 13.09 -4.02 10.01
CA SER A 152 12.41 -3.00 10.81
C SER A 152 10.92 -3.33 10.94
N ILE A 153 10.36 -3.13 12.12
CA ILE A 153 8.92 -3.15 12.36
C ILE A 153 8.54 -1.78 12.93
N SER A 154 7.73 -1.05 12.21
CA SER A 154 7.31 0.29 12.62
C SER A 154 5.83 0.51 12.43
N GLY A 155 5.27 1.49 13.11
CA GLY A 155 3.86 1.83 12.96
C GLY A 155 3.39 2.93 13.88
N THR A 156 2.07 3.12 13.86
CA THR A 156 1.38 4.08 14.70
C THR A 156 0.18 3.40 15.37
N TYR A 157 0.00 3.68 16.64
CA TYR A 157 -1.24 3.40 17.34
C TYR A 157 -2.03 4.70 17.47
N PHE A 158 -3.22 4.73 16.91
CA PHE A 158 -4.12 5.89 16.94
C PHE A 158 -4.95 5.89 18.23
N GLY A 159 -4.29 6.13 19.35
CA GLY A 159 -4.85 6.11 20.69
C GLY A 159 -3.80 6.40 21.75
N GLY A 160 -4.21 6.34 23.01
CA GLY A 160 -3.36 6.69 24.15
C GLY A 160 -2.27 5.66 24.44
N ARG A 161 -1.19 6.13 25.03
CA ARG A 161 -0.05 5.30 25.45
C ARG A 161 -0.47 4.12 26.34
N PRO A 162 -1.40 4.25 27.33
CA PRO A 162 -1.84 3.12 28.15
C PRO A 162 -2.51 2.00 27.35
N GLU A 163 -3.30 2.33 26.31
CA GLU A 163 -3.91 1.34 25.43
C GLU A 163 -2.83 0.61 24.61
N PHE A 164 -1.88 1.36 24.04
CA PHE A 164 -0.76 0.79 23.31
C PHE A 164 0.08 -0.17 24.15
N ASP A 165 0.35 0.18 25.42
CA ASP A 165 1.17 -0.65 26.30
C ASP A 165 0.52 -2.02 26.60
N THR A 166 -0.79 -2.18 26.42
CA THR A 166 -1.45 -3.48 26.55
C THR A 166 -1.04 -4.48 25.46
N LEU A 167 -0.54 -4.01 24.31
CA LEU A 167 -0.02 -4.86 23.23
C LEU A 167 1.29 -5.55 23.62
N ASN A 168 1.99 -5.04 24.63
CA ASN A 168 3.24 -5.60 25.16
C ASN A 168 4.27 -5.96 24.08
N LEU A 169 4.49 -5.07 23.09
CA LEU A 169 5.38 -5.33 21.96
C LEU A 169 6.79 -5.78 22.40
N ALA A 170 7.29 -5.21 23.50
CA ALA A 170 8.58 -5.60 24.07
C ALA A 170 8.63 -7.05 24.59
N GLY A 171 7.48 -7.61 24.99
CA GLY A 171 7.39 -9.01 25.41
C GLY A 171 7.06 -9.97 24.28
N VAL A 172 6.46 -9.47 23.20
CA VAL A 172 6.04 -10.28 22.05
C VAL A 172 7.19 -10.42 21.04
N LEU A 173 7.91 -9.32 20.73
CA LEU A 173 8.97 -9.31 19.74
C LEU A 173 10.29 -9.78 20.38
N PRO A 174 10.97 -10.81 19.85
CA PRO A 174 12.16 -11.37 20.44
C PRO A 174 13.39 -10.46 20.26
N GLY A 175 14.30 -10.48 21.26
CA GLY A 175 15.61 -9.86 21.15
C GLY A 175 15.64 -8.35 21.18
N VAL A 176 14.71 -7.72 21.89
CA VAL A 176 14.49 -6.26 21.91
C VAL A 176 15.66 -5.50 22.49
N ALA A 177 16.59 -5.05 21.64
CA ALA A 177 17.58 -4.05 22.04
C ALA A 177 17.07 -2.60 21.80
N ASP A 178 16.24 -2.34 20.80
CA ASP A 178 15.91 -0.99 20.32
C ASP A 178 14.44 -0.79 19.94
N LEU A 179 13.50 -1.05 20.85
CA LEU A 179 12.12 -0.56 20.68
C LEU A 179 12.07 0.93 21.06
N LYS A 180 11.96 1.78 20.07
CA LYS A 180 11.72 3.21 20.26
C LYS A 180 10.22 3.47 20.25
N VAL A 181 9.75 4.25 21.23
CA VAL A 181 8.35 4.64 21.33
C VAL A 181 8.28 6.14 21.62
N SER A 182 7.53 6.87 20.83
CA SER A 182 7.24 8.29 21.02
C SER A 182 5.74 8.54 21.03
N VAL A 183 5.33 9.61 21.73
CA VAL A 183 3.93 10.03 21.84
C VAL A 183 3.77 11.42 21.27
N THR A 184 2.75 11.62 20.46
CA THR A 184 2.41 12.92 19.90
C THR A 184 0.91 13.15 19.89
N ASN A 185 0.51 14.41 20.06
CA ASN A 185 -0.86 14.89 19.86
C ASN A 185 -0.99 15.71 18.56
N SER A 186 0.07 15.77 17.77
CA SER A 186 0.10 16.50 16.52
C SER A 186 0.07 15.54 15.33
N PHE A 187 -0.99 15.54 14.57
CA PHE A 187 -1.08 14.75 13.34
C PHE A 187 -0.02 15.20 12.31
N VAL A 188 0.21 16.50 12.19
CA VAL A 188 1.28 17.03 11.32
C VAL A 188 2.65 16.59 11.79
N GLY A 189 2.86 16.52 13.11
CA GLY A 189 4.08 15.96 13.70
C GLY A 189 4.27 14.48 13.32
N ALA A 190 3.23 13.65 13.46
CA ALA A 190 3.27 12.25 13.07
C ALA A 190 3.56 12.08 11.55
N VAL A 191 2.94 12.89 10.69
CA VAL A 191 3.23 12.91 9.24
C VAL A 191 4.69 13.27 8.97
N GLY A 192 5.25 14.22 9.74
CA GLY A 192 6.67 14.58 9.67
C GLY A 192 7.58 13.40 10.04
N GLU A 193 7.27 12.66 11.08
CA GLU A 193 8.02 11.46 11.48
C GLU A 193 7.94 10.37 10.40
N TRP A 194 6.76 10.05 9.86
CA TRP A 194 6.62 9.10 8.76
C TRP A 194 7.45 9.51 7.54
N ALA A 195 7.46 10.81 7.19
CA ALA A 195 8.26 11.32 6.07
C ALA A 195 9.77 11.29 6.35
N ASN A 196 10.17 11.21 7.61
CA ASN A 196 11.58 11.11 8.02
C ASN A 196 12.13 9.69 8.02
N ASP A 197 11.29 8.68 7.81
CA ASP A 197 11.75 7.30 7.66
C ASP A 197 12.83 7.23 6.56
N LEU A 198 14.00 6.71 6.94
CA LEU A 198 15.18 6.65 6.07
C LEU A 198 14.93 5.82 4.81
N LEU A 199 14.11 4.76 4.93
CA LEU A 199 13.77 3.88 3.80
C LEU A 199 12.95 4.62 2.75
N LEU A 200 12.04 5.49 3.18
CA LEU A 200 11.26 6.35 2.27
C LEU A 200 12.13 7.43 1.61
N LYS A 201 13.17 7.90 2.28
CA LYS A 201 14.11 8.89 1.72
C LYS A 201 15.01 8.30 0.63
N ILE A 202 15.44 7.05 0.76
CA ILE A 202 16.30 6.40 -0.24
C ILE A 202 15.54 6.19 -1.56
N GLY A 203 14.23 5.88 -1.50
CA GLY A 203 13.39 5.69 -2.70
C GLY A 203 12.88 6.99 -3.34
N GLY A 204 12.93 8.13 -2.64
CA GLY A 204 12.30 9.38 -3.08
C GLY A 204 13.30 10.45 -3.53
N GLY A 205 13.18 10.90 -4.78
CA GLY A 205 13.87 12.10 -5.27
C GLY A 205 15.14 11.89 -6.09
N ILE A 206 15.68 10.68 -6.19
CA ILE A 206 16.76 10.36 -7.11
C ILE A 206 16.14 9.56 -8.29
N PRO A 207 16.32 10.00 -9.55
CA PRO A 207 15.90 9.20 -10.69
C PRO A 207 16.65 7.86 -10.66
N ALA A 208 15.91 6.78 -10.44
CA ALA A 208 16.44 5.43 -10.36
C ALA A 208 15.52 4.47 -11.13
N ALA A 209 16.05 3.37 -11.63
CA ALA A 209 15.27 2.27 -12.12
C ALA A 209 14.87 1.38 -10.94
N PHE A 210 13.63 0.92 -10.91
CA PHE A 210 13.17 -0.03 -9.92
C PHE A 210 12.29 -1.11 -10.55
N TYR A 211 12.23 -2.24 -9.90
CA TYR A 211 11.33 -3.34 -10.19
C TYR A 211 10.55 -3.68 -8.93
N SER A 212 9.27 -3.88 -9.06
CA SER A 212 8.38 -4.09 -7.92
C SER A 212 7.41 -5.24 -8.18
N LYS A 213 7.09 -5.96 -7.12
CA LYS A 213 6.03 -6.98 -7.09
C LYS A 213 5.15 -6.81 -5.86
N SER A 214 3.95 -7.36 -5.92
CA SER A 214 3.07 -7.37 -4.75
C SER A 214 2.27 -8.67 -4.64
N LEU A 215 1.88 -9.01 -3.41
CA LEU A 215 0.95 -10.08 -3.08
C LEU A 215 0.03 -9.62 -1.95
N SER A 216 -1.19 -10.13 -1.92
CA SER A 216 -2.13 -9.91 -0.83
C SER A 216 -2.38 -11.21 -0.06
N PHE A 217 -2.46 -11.11 1.25
CA PHE A 217 -2.72 -12.22 2.16
C PHE A 217 -4.02 -11.97 2.91
N SER A 218 -4.90 -12.93 2.91
CA SER A 218 -6.12 -12.88 3.72
C SER A 218 -5.86 -13.37 5.16
N PRO A 219 -6.78 -13.15 6.11
CA PRO A 219 -6.67 -13.73 7.45
C PRO A 219 -6.56 -15.26 7.49
N THR A 220 -6.97 -15.94 6.41
CA THR A 220 -6.93 -17.40 6.29
C THR A 220 -5.77 -17.92 5.44
N THR A 221 -5.00 -17.04 4.82
CA THR A 221 -3.87 -17.37 3.93
C THR A 221 -2.59 -16.65 4.34
N THR A 222 -2.28 -16.67 5.63
CA THR A 222 -1.05 -16.07 6.19
C THR A 222 0.16 -16.96 5.93
N LEU A 223 1.38 -16.40 6.06
CA LEU A 223 2.61 -17.17 5.97
C LEU A 223 2.71 -18.18 7.11
N THR A 224 3.04 -19.43 6.78
CA THR A 224 3.35 -20.46 7.78
C THR A 224 4.78 -20.26 8.30
N ASP A 225 5.09 -20.90 9.44
CA ASP A 225 6.44 -20.86 10.00
C ASP A 225 7.49 -21.42 9.03
N GLU A 226 7.15 -22.48 8.30
CA GLU A 226 8.00 -23.08 7.28
C GLU A 226 8.23 -22.14 6.09
N ALA A 227 7.19 -21.42 5.66
CA ALA A 227 7.29 -20.42 4.59
C ALA A 227 8.23 -19.28 5.01
N ILE A 228 8.10 -18.82 6.26
CA ILE A 228 8.94 -17.76 6.81
C ILE A 228 10.41 -18.21 6.87
N ASP A 229 10.68 -19.40 7.40
CA ASP A 229 12.04 -19.95 7.45
C ASP A 229 12.66 -20.06 6.05
N ALA A 230 11.92 -20.62 5.09
CA ALA A 230 12.36 -20.75 3.71
C ALA A 230 12.61 -19.38 3.05
N MET A 231 11.79 -18.38 3.34
CA MET A 231 11.94 -17.02 2.82
C MET A 231 13.23 -16.36 3.34
N PHE A 232 13.54 -16.47 4.63
CA PHE A 232 14.76 -15.91 5.18
C PHE A 232 16.01 -16.68 4.73
N GLU A 233 15.92 -17.99 4.56
CA GLU A 233 16.98 -18.79 3.93
C GLU A 233 17.22 -18.36 2.47
N TYR A 234 16.19 -18.06 1.73
CA TYR A 234 16.27 -17.53 0.38
C TYR A 234 16.93 -16.14 0.37
N PHE A 235 16.54 -15.23 1.27
CA PHE A 235 17.18 -13.92 1.39
C PHE A 235 18.69 -14.02 1.69
N ASP A 236 19.11 -14.98 2.46
CA ASP A 236 20.54 -15.19 2.77
C ASP A 236 21.33 -15.68 1.55
N LYS A 237 20.79 -16.63 0.79
CA LYS A 237 21.51 -17.36 -0.26
C LYS A 237 21.37 -16.79 -1.67
N ALA A 238 20.27 -16.10 -1.98
CA ALA A 238 19.97 -15.68 -3.35
C ALA A 238 20.90 -14.57 -3.86
N ASP A 239 21.24 -14.61 -5.14
CA ASP A 239 21.98 -13.55 -5.83
C ASP A 239 21.04 -12.37 -6.10
N LYS A 240 21.26 -11.21 -5.46
CA LYS A 240 20.47 -9.99 -5.62
C LYS A 240 20.79 -9.21 -6.89
N GLY A 241 21.71 -9.71 -7.73
CA GLY A 241 22.02 -9.14 -9.05
C GLY A 241 22.66 -7.75 -9.03
N GLY A 242 23.26 -7.34 -7.91
CA GLY A 242 23.90 -6.04 -7.76
C GLY A 242 22.92 -4.87 -7.62
N ALA A 243 21.71 -5.10 -7.12
CA ALA A 243 20.81 -4.04 -6.72
C ALA A 243 21.50 -3.08 -5.74
N LEU A 244 21.25 -1.78 -5.89
CA LEU A 244 21.71 -0.77 -4.93
C LEU A 244 21.07 -0.97 -3.56
N ALA A 245 19.79 -1.30 -3.56
CA ALA A 245 19.01 -1.64 -2.38
C ALA A 245 17.82 -2.52 -2.80
N TRP A 246 17.40 -3.39 -1.90
CA TRP A 246 16.18 -4.17 -2.04
C TRP A 246 15.41 -4.17 -0.72
N PHE A 247 14.08 -4.29 -0.83
CA PHE A 247 13.17 -4.28 0.30
C PHE A 247 12.04 -5.27 0.05
N VAL A 248 11.65 -5.99 1.10
CA VAL A 248 10.43 -6.80 1.13
C VAL A 248 9.59 -6.30 2.32
N ILE A 249 8.48 -5.66 2.00
CA ILE A 249 7.67 -4.88 2.92
C ILE A 249 6.33 -5.58 3.11
N PHE A 250 5.93 -5.80 4.35
CA PHE A 250 4.61 -6.32 4.73
C PHE A 250 3.84 -5.22 5.44
N ASN A 251 2.81 -4.71 4.77
CA ASN A 251 1.93 -3.67 5.30
C ASN A 251 0.71 -4.30 5.93
N LEU A 252 0.53 -4.17 7.23
CA LEU A 252 -0.70 -4.57 7.90
C LEU A 252 -1.87 -3.72 7.40
N VAL A 253 -2.88 -4.37 6.84
CA VAL A 253 -4.12 -3.77 6.32
C VAL A 253 -5.33 -4.37 7.02
N GLY A 254 -6.48 -4.50 6.38
CA GLY A 254 -7.68 -5.04 7.00
C GLY A 254 -8.46 -4.00 7.80
N GLY A 255 -9.13 -4.41 8.87
CA GLY A 255 -9.99 -3.52 9.66
C GLY A 255 -11.11 -2.91 8.80
N GLN A 256 -11.28 -1.58 8.82
CA GLN A 256 -12.31 -0.88 8.05
C GLN A 256 -12.22 -1.16 6.54
N ILE A 257 -11.03 -1.45 6.01
CA ILE A 257 -10.89 -1.81 4.57
C ILE A 257 -11.75 -3.04 4.24
N ASN A 258 -11.68 -4.07 5.09
CA ASN A 258 -12.41 -5.32 4.90
C ASN A 258 -13.91 -5.22 5.27
N ALA A 259 -14.29 -4.22 6.07
CA ALA A 259 -15.68 -3.98 6.43
C ALA A 259 -16.49 -3.30 5.29
N ILE A 260 -15.82 -2.74 4.28
CA ILE A 260 -16.47 -2.11 3.13
C ILE A 260 -16.77 -3.17 2.07
N PRO A 261 -18.01 -3.24 1.54
CA PRO A 261 -18.38 -4.19 0.50
C PRO A 261 -17.49 -4.10 -0.74
N LEU A 262 -17.24 -5.25 -1.38
CA LEU A 262 -16.38 -5.35 -2.55
C LEU A 262 -16.90 -4.51 -3.73
N ASP A 263 -18.20 -4.39 -3.88
CA ASP A 263 -18.88 -3.70 -4.97
C ASP A 263 -19.11 -2.19 -4.72
N ASP A 264 -18.64 -1.66 -3.58
CA ASP A 264 -18.72 -0.23 -3.27
C ASP A 264 -17.76 0.61 -4.12
N ALA A 265 -16.57 0.08 -4.40
CA ALA A 265 -15.52 0.75 -5.17
C ALA A 265 -14.72 -0.26 -6.02
N ALA A 266 -14.03 0.22 -7.04
CA ALA A 266 -13.19 -0.63 -7.88
C ALA A 266 -12.00 -1.26 -7.15
N TYR A 267 -11.55 -0.68 -6.03
CA TYR A 267 -10.53 -1.28 -5.18
C TYR A 267 -11.00 -2.64 -4.66
N SER A 268 -10.30 -3.73 -5.03
CA SER A 268 -10.78 -5.11 -4.89
C SER A 268 -10.23 -5.85 -3.67
N LEU A 269 -9.16 -5.37 -3.04
CA LEU A 269 -8.48 -6.08 -1.96
C LEU A 269 -9.20 -5.86 -0.61
N ARG A 270 -10.43 -6.40 -0.49
CA ARG A 270 -11.33 -6.24 0.66
C ARG A 270 -11.31 -7.41 1.65
N ASP A 271 -10.43 -8.39 1.41
CA ASP A 271 -10.20 -9.52 2.30
C ASP A 271 -8.70 -9.68 2.52
N SER A 272 -8.06 -8.62 3.01
CA SER A 272 -6.61 -8.60 3.22
C SER A 272 -6.27 -8.44 4.68
N LEU A 273 -5.31 -9.23 5.18
CA LEU A 273 -4.68 -9.03 6.48
C LEU A 273 -3.44 -8.15 6.34
N TYR A 274 -2.55 -8.52 5.43
CA TYR A 274 -1.41 -7.69 5.06
C TYR A 274 -1.09 -7.81 3.57
N GLN A 275 -0.42 -6.80 3.06
CA GLN A 275 0.03 -6.76 1.67
C GLN A 275 1.54 -6.72 1.62
N LEU A 276 2.11 -7.59 0.80
CA LEU A 276 3.52 -7.60 0.48
C LEU A 276 3.78 -6.65 -0.68
N GLN A 277 4.80 -5.84 -0.54
CA GLN A 277 5.49 -5.13 -1.61
C GLN A 277 6.96 -5.51 -1.56
N SER A 278 7.48 -6.10 -2.64
CA SER A 278 8.91 -6.25 -2.82
C SER A 278 9.40 -5.34 -3.92
N TYR A 279 10.55 -4.67 -3.71
CA TYR A 279 11.16 -3.88 -4.76
C TYR A 279 12.67 -3.83 -4.62
N ALA A 280 13.33 -3.64 -5.76
CA ALA A 280 14.75 -3.39 -5.84
C ALA A 280 15.04 -2.14 -6.67
N ILE A 281 16.06 -1.40 -6.25
CA ILE A 281 16.49 -0.15 -6.86
C ILE A 281 17.82 -0.37 -7.55
N SER A 282 17.95 0.13 -8.78
CA SER A 282 19.17 0.18 -9.55
C SER A 282 19.48 1.62 -9.97
N LEU A 283 20.74 2.04 -9.85
CA LEU A 283 21.16 3.39 -10.25
C LEU A 283 21.02 3.62 -11.76
N LEU A 284 21.26 2.57 -12.53
CA LEU A 284 21.21 2.64 -14.01
C LEU A 284 20.11 1.73 -14.56
N PRO A 285 19.26 2.22 -15.49
CA PRO A 285 18.32 1.38 -16.21
C PRO A 285 19.02 0.54 -17.28
N PRO A 286 18.47 -0.64 -17.64
CA PRO A 286 17.35 -1.30 -16.96
C PRO A 286 17.77 -2.00 -15.66
N VAL A 287 16.81 -2.35 -14.81
CA VAL A 287 17.05 -3.28 -13.68
C VAL A 287 17.55 -4.62 -14.27
N SER A 288 18.60 -5.17 -13.67
CA SER A 288 19.23 -6.42 -14.18
C SER A 288 18.26 -7.61 -14.09
N GLN A 289 18.41 -8.58 -15.01
CA GLN A 289 17.56 -9.78 -14.98
C GLN A 289 17.75 -10.56 -13.68
N LYS A 290 18.96 -10.67 -13.16
CA LYS A 290 19.23 -11.32 -11.87
C LYS A 290 18.49 -10.66 -10.70
N THR A 291 18.40 -9.33 -10.69
CA THR A 291 17.63 -8.59 -9.68
C THR A 291 16.12 -8.87 -9.82
N LYS A 292 15.62 -8.94 -11.05
CA LYS A 292 14.24 -9.36 -11.30
C LYS A 292 14.00 -10.80 -10.85
N ASP A 293 14.91 -11.71 -11.19
CA ASP A 293 14.83 -13.13 -10.81
C ASP A 293 14.84 -13.29 -9.28
N PHE A 294 15.61 -12.49 -8.57
CA PHE A 294 15.57 -12.44 -7.10
C PHE A 294 14.19 -12.10 -6.57
N LEU A 295 13.56 -11.01 -7.04
CA LEU A 295 12.22 -10.63 -6.57
C LEU A 295 11.13 -11.59 -7.04
N ASN A 296 11.24 -12.13 -8.26
CA ASN A 296 10.33 -13.18 -8.75
C ASN A 296 10.40 -14.41 -7.86
N GLY A 297 11.63 -14.84 -7.50
CA GLY A 297 11.83 -15.99 -6.62
C GLY A 297 11.27 -15.80 -5.21
N VAL A 298 11.19 -14.57 -4.68
CA VAL A 298 10.46 -14.28 -3.43
C VAL A 298 8.97 -14.60 -3.58
N ASN A 299 8.34 -14.11 -4.64
CA ASN A 299 6.92 -14.36 -4.89
C ASN A 299 6.65 -15.83 -5.16
N GLU A 300 7.42 -16.48 -6.04
CA GLU A 300 7.30 -17.91 -6.38
C GLU A 300 7.44 -18.81 -5.14
N LEU A 301 8.40 -18.50 -4.27
CA LEU A 301 8.59 -19.23 -3.02
C LEU A 301 7.34 -19.08 -2.13
N ILE A 302 6.86 -17.86 -1.94
CA ILE A 302 5.69 -17.59 -1.11
C ILE A 302 4.46 -18.29 -1.68
N GLU A 303 4.18 -18.16 -2.98
CA GLU A 303 3.05 -18.81 -3.66
C GLU A 303 3.12 -20.34 -3.59
N GLY A 304 4.33 -20.91 -3.58
CA GLY A 304 4.55 -22.34 -3.41
C GLY A 304 4.14 -22.85 -2.02
N TYR A 305 4.35 -22.07 -0.97
CA TYR A 305 3.94 -22.40 0.40
C TYR A 305 2.50 -21.96 0.71
N VAL A 306 2.05 -20.86 0.12
CA VAL A 306 0.74 -20.24 0.36
C VAL A 306 0.03 -19.96 -0.97
N PRO A 307 -0.52 -20.98 -1.64
CA PRO A 307 -1.16 -20.83 -2.96
C PRO A 307 -2.37 -19.87 -2.96
N GLY A 308 -2.89 -19.54 -1.77
CA GLY A 308 -3.98 -18.58 -1.60
C GLY A 308 -3.53 -17.12 -1.50
N ALA A 309 -2.22 -16.84 -1.39
CA ALA A 309 -1.69 -15.49 -1.46
C ALA A 309 -1.80 -14.98 -2.91
N ARG A 310 -2.80 -14.16 -3.19
CA ARG A 310 -3.13 -13.70 -4.55
C ARG A 310 -3.62 -12.27 -4.52
N GLY A 311 -3.59 -11.64 -5.70
CA GLY A 311 -3.97 -10.27 -5.89
C GLY A 311 -2.79 -9.32 -5.72
N ALA A 312 -2.81 -8.28 -6.52
CA ALA A 312 -1.78 -7.25 -6.50
C ALA A 312 -2.41 -5.88 -6.28
N TYR A 313 -1.69 -5.00 -5.59
CA TYR A 313 -2.15 -3.63 -5.40
C TYR A 313 -1.78 -2.78 -6.63
N PRO A 314 -2.76 -2.08 -7.26
CA PRO A 314 -2.49 -1.29 -8.46
C PRO A 314 -1.46 -0.17 -8.28
N GLY A 315 -1.18 0.21 -7.03
CA GLY A 315 -0.15 1.20 -6.69
C GLY A 315 1.27 0.64 -6.70
N TYR A 316 1.42 -0.69 -6.68
CA TYR A 316 2.71 -1.39 -6.76
C TYR A 316 2.82 -2.05 -8.14
N VAL A 317 2.95 -1.22 -9.18
CA VAL A 317 2.87 -1.66 -10.57
C VAL A 317 3.97 -2.67 -10.89
N ASP A 318 3.55 -3.85 -11.34
CA ASP A 318 4.40 -4.92 -11.84
C ASP A 318 4.19 -5.09 -13.35
N PRO A 319 5.16 -4.68 -14.20
CA PRO A 319 5.00 -4.77 -15.64
C PRO A 319 5.02 -6.21 -16.17
N ASP A 320 5.55 -7.14 -15.39
CA ASP A 320 5.71 -8.55 -15.75
C ASP A 320 4.65 -9.44 -15.04
N LEU A 321 3.59 -8.85 -14.43
CA LEU A 321 2.55 -9.58 -13.72
C LEU A 321 1.66 -10.36 -14.70
N PRO A 322 1.63 -11.70 -14.65
CA PRO A 322 0.68 -12.49 -15.42
C PRO A 322 -0.76 -12.13 -15.03
N ASP A 323 -1.65 -12.05 -16.01
CA ASP A 323 -3.07 -11.75 -15.80
C ASP A 323 -3.31 -10.52 -14.90
N GLY A 324 -2.48 -9.47 -15.10
CA GLY A 324 -2.38 -8.32 -14.20
C GLY A 324 -3.73 -7.67 -13.92
N GLN A 325 -4.61 -7.57 -14.90
CA GLN A 325 -5.94 -6.98 -14.71
C GLN A 325 -6.78 -7.78 -13.71
N GLU A 326 -6.77 -9.12 -13.81
CA GLU A 326 -7.45 -9.99 -12.86
C GLU A 326 -6.82 -9.91 -11.46
N GLN A 327 -5.49 -9.84 -11.39
CA GLN A 327 -4.77 -9.71 -10.13
C GLN A 327 -5.05 -8.36 -9.43
N TYR A 328 -5.22 -7.26 -10.18
CA TYR A 328 -5.50 -5.94 -9.60
C TYR A 328 -6.97 -5.75 -9.22
N TRP A 329 -7.92 -6.25 -10.01
CA TRP A 329 -9.32 -5.91 -9.82
C TRP A 329 -10.22 -7.10 -9.51
N GLY A 330 -9.74 -8.34 -9.66
CA GLY A 330 -10.46 -9.56 -9.27
C GLY A 330 -11.90 -9.59 -9.76
N ALA A 331 -12.83 -9.85 -8.86
CA ALA A 331 -14.26 -9.93 -9.19
C ALA A 331 -14.87 -8.60 -9.69
N ASN A 332 -14.20 -7.47 -9.52
CA ASN A 332 -14.65 -6.18 -10.05
C ASN A 332 -14.28 -5.98 -11.53
N LEU A 333 -13.35 -6.78 -12.08
CA LEU A 333 -12.88 -6.61 -13.45
C LEU A 333 -14.00 -6.65 -14.51
N PRO A 334 -14.94 -7.61 -14.50
CA PRO A 334 -16.00 -7.65 -15.53
C PRO A 334 -16.92 -6.41 -15.53
N ARG A 335 -17.13 -5.79 -14.36
CA ARG A 335 -17.87 -4.52 -14.27
C ARG A 335 -17.05 -3.38 -14.86
N LEU A 336 -15.77 -3.33 -14.55
CA LEU A 336 -14.85 -2.31 -15.06
C LEU A 336 -14.72 -2.35 -16.58
N GLU A 337 -14.60 -3.55 -17.16
CA GLU A 337 -14.54 -3.74 -18.62
C GLU A 337 -15.79 -3.21 -19.34
N ARG A 338 -16.99 -3.46 -18.78
CA ARG A 338 -18.24 -2.90 -19.31
C ARG A 338 -18.26 -1.38 -19.23
N ILE A 339 -17.90 -0.81 -18.07
CA ILE A 339 -17.82 0.66 -17.91
C ILE A 339 -16.81 1.25 -18.90
N LYS A 340 -15.67 0.58 -19.07
CA LYS A 340 -14.63 1.01 -20.02
C LYS A 340 -15.16 1.03 -21.47
N ALA A 341 -15.88 0.00 -21.89
CA ALA A 341 -16.50 -0.07 -23.22
C ALA A 341 -17.51 1.07 -23.47
N GLU A 342 -18.20 1.54 -22.42
CA GLU A 342 -19.15 2.66 -22.53
C GLU A 342 -18.47 4.03 -22.58
N VAL A 343 -17.46 4.29 -21.74
CA VAL A 343 -16.90 5.63 -21.59
C VAL A 343 -15.60 5.87 -22.35
N ASP A 344 -14.89 4.79 -22.71
CA ASP A 344 -13.64 4.82 -23.49
C ASP A 344 -13.51 3.61 -24.41
N PRO A 345 -14.43 3.44 -25.37
CA PRO A 345 -14.44 2.28 -26.26
C PRO A 345 -13.18 2.18 -27.18
N THR A 346 -12.46 3.26 -27.32
CA THR A 346 -11.22 3.32 -28.14
C THR A 346 -9.97 3.06 -27.33
N ASP A 347 -10.11 2.78 -26.03
CA ASP A 347 -9.00 2.55 -25.10
C ASP A 347 -7.96 3.70 -25.11
N LEU A 348 -8.46 4.95 -25.10
CA LEU A 348 -7.60 6.15 -25.08
C LEU A 348 -6.76 6.21 -23.79
N PHE A 349 -7.39 5.93 -22.64
CA PHE A 349 -6.73 5.89 -21.34
C PHE A 349 -6.19 4.48 -21.06
N HIS A 350 -5.04 4.18 -21.64
CA HIS A 350 -4.41 2.87 -21.47
C HIS A 350 -2.94 2.95 -21.02
N ASN A 351 -2.53 1.90 -20.35
CA ASN A 351 -1.15 1.53 -20.07
C ASN A 351 -1.08 -0.01 -20.09
N PRO A 352 0.08 -0.65 -20.02
CA PRO A 352 0.20 -2.11 -20.10
C PRO A 352 -0.69 -2.88 -19.10
N GLN A 353 -1.02 -2.27 -17.98
CA GLN A 353 -1.77 -2.87 -16.88
C GLN A 353 -3.20 -2.31 -16.72
N SER A 354 -3.67 -1.41 -17.61
CA SER A 354 -4.99 -0.79 -17.48
C SER A 354 -6.13 -1.75 -17.79
N VAL A 355 -7.32 -1.44 -17.26
CA VAL A 355 -8.57 -2.11 -17.66
C VAL A 355 -8.79 -1.94 -19.15
N ARG A 356 -9.18 -3.01 -19.84
CA ARG A 356 -9.54 -3.02 -21.28
C ARG A 356 -11.05 -2.92 -21.45
N PRO A 357 -11.53 -2.40 -22.60
CA PRO A 357 -12.93 -2.49 -22.94
C PRO A 357 -13.37 -3.95 -23.05
N ALA A 358 -14.58 -4.27 -22.59
CA ALA A 358 -15.17 -5.58 -22.87
C ALA A 358 -15.24 -5.84 -24.38
N GLU A 359 -14.94 -7.07 -24.79
CA GLU A 359 -15.13 -7.47 -26.18
C GLU A 359 -16.62 -7.41 -26.56
N ALA A 360 -16.91 -6.94 -27.77
CA ALA A 360 -18.26 -6.74 -28.29
C ALA A 360 -18.97 -8.08 -28.63
#